data_76931719915378197c85d0edd3e09d9b
#
_entry.id   76931719915378197c85d0edd3e09d9b
#
_cell.length_a   1.000
_cell.length_b   1.000
_cell.length_c   1.000
_cell.angle_alpha   90.00
_cell.angle_beta   90.00
_cell.angle_gamma   90.00
#
_symmetry.space_group_name_H-M   'P 1'
#
loop_
_entity.id
_entity.type
_entity.pdbx_description
1 polymer ?
#
loop_
_entity_poly.entity_id
_entity_poly.type
_entity_poly.pdbx_seq_one_letter_code
_entity_poly.pdbx_strand_id
1 'polypeptide(L)'
;MKKLNKFFYSALTFSILFNINIPANSTQREVKVYSGRHYNTDRNVFKRFADETGIKVRLIEAAGISLIERLKREGENSQADVILLVDAARITNASKSDLLQPIDSISLKNDVPSDLRDPENKWYALTRRVRVLVANPKVVDINKIKDYTDLADPSLKGKVCLRNRKSPYNQSLVANQIVNKGDKATKDWLNGMISNV
;
A
#
# COMPACT_ATOMS: atom_id res chain seq x y z
N MET A 1 63.00 27.45 73.56
CA MET A 1 61.59 27.83 73.30
C MET A 1 61.54 28.37 71.88
N LYS A 2 61.05 27.56 70.95
CA LYS A 2 60.83 27.87 69.51
C LYS A 2 59.37 27.83 69.21
N LYS A 3 58.77 28.91 68.76
CA LYS A 3 57.41 29.04 68.35
C LYS A 3 57.24 28.47 66.95
N LEU A 4 56.28 27.56 66.80
CA LEU A 4 55.93 26.87 65.50
C LEU A 4 54.80 27.69 64.87
N ASN A 5 55.05 28.31 63.72
CA ASN A 5 54.07 29.05 62.95
C ASN A 5 53.31 27.97 62.04
N LYS A 6 52.01 27.91 62.24
CA LYS A 6 51.12 27.12 61.36
C LYS A 6 50.67 28.03 60.20
N PHE A 7 51.13 27.72 59.02
CA PHE A 7 50.62 28.24 57.77
C PHE A 7 49.35 27.45 57.39
N PHE A 8 48.19 28.14 57.35
CA PHE A 8 46.97 27.63 56.77
C PHE A 8 46.99 27.89 55.25
N TYR A 9 47.12 26.87 54.44
CA TYR A 9 46.81 26.96 53.01
C TYR A 9 45.31 26.75 52.80
N SER A 10 44.59 27.80 52.44
CA SER A 10 43.21 27.74 51.95
C SER A 10 43.24 27.35 50.44
N ALA A 11 42.90 26.14 50.14
CA ALA A 11 42.75 25.69 48.78
C ALA A 11 41.35 26.12 48.27
N LEU A 12 41.32 27.15 47.43
CA LEU A 12 40.10 27.61 46.76
C LEU A 12 39.85 26.67 45.54
N THR A 13 38.97 25.71 45.72
CA THR A 13 38.52 24.86 44.61
C THR A 13 37.52 25.61 43.74
N PHE A 14 37.97 26.07 42.58
CA PHE A 14 37.15 26.71 41.57
C PHE A 14 36.41 25.60 40.75
N SER A 15 35.17 25.31 41.12
CA SER A 15 34.31 24.36 40.36
C SER A 15 33.83 25.03 39.07
N ILE A 16 34.49 24.74 37.98
CA ILE A 16 34.02 25.13 36.64
C ILE A 16 32.85 24.17 36.28
N LEU A 17 31.63 24.68 36.40
CA LEU A 17 30.44 24.03 35.84
C LEU A 17 30.49 24.14 34.32
N PHE A 18 31.00 23.10 33.68
CA PHE A 18 30.83 22.93 32.23
C PHE A 18 29.35 22.62 31.97
N ASN A 19 28.59 23.59 31.49
CA ASN A 19 27.29 23.37 30.90
C ASN A 19 27.52 22.62 29.58
N ILE A 20 27.49 21.30 29.62
CA ILE A 20 27.46 20.43 28.44
C ILE A 20 26.03 20.54 27.89
N ASN A 21 25.81 21.45 26.95
CA ASN A 21 24.63 21.39 26.07
C ASN A 21 24.76 20.15 25.19
N ILE A 22 24.26 19.04 25.68
CA ILE A 22 24.04 17.84 24.86
C ILE A 22 22.87 18.22 23.93
N PRO A 23 23.09 18.37 22.62
CA PRO A 23 21.96 18.56 21.71
C PRO A 23 21.07 17.33 21.90
N ALA A 24 19.83 17.56 22.32
CA ALA A 24 18.81 16.51 22.31
C ALA A 24 18.68 16.09 20.86
N ASN A 25 19.30 14.95 20.53
CA ASN A 25 19.16 14.31 19.22
C ASN A 25 17.73 13.83 19.17
N SER A 26 16.80 14.72 18.79
CA SER A 26 15.42 14.35 18.55
C SER A 26 15.47 13.41 17.35
N THR A 27 15.47 12.11 17.60
CA THR A 27 15.26 11.10 16.57
C THR A 27 13.97 11.48 15.87
N GLN A 28 14.08 12.09 14.70
CA GLN A 28 12.93 12.50 13.91
C GLN A 28 12.08 11.26 13.67
N ARG A 29 10.84 11.26 14.15
CA ARG A 29 9.92 10.15 13.96
C ARG A 29 9.75 9.88 12.47
N GLU A 30 9.83 8.63 12.06
CA GLU A 30 9.74 8.21 10.66
C GLU A 30 8.73 7.07 10.53
N VAL A 31 7.95 7.09 9.45
CA VAL A 31 7.09 6.00 9.01
C VAL A 31 7.62 5.48 7.68
N LYS A 32 7.90 4.18 7.59
CA LYS A 32 8.38 3.52 6.38
C LYS A 32 7.22 2.88 5.64
N VAL A 33 6.98 3.36 4.43
CA VAL A 33 5.89 2.93 3.57
C VAL A 33 6.45 2.12 2.39
N TYR A 34 6.09 0.84 2.30
CA TYR A 34 6.35 0.00 1.14
C TYR A 34 5.19 0.15 0.16
N SER A 35 5.44 0.76 -1.01
CA SER A 35 4.40 1.08 -1.97
C SER A 35 4.54 0.35 -3.30
N GLY A 36 3.53 -0.43 -3.64
CA GLY A 36 3.33 -0.98 -4.99
C GLY A 36 2.61 0.00 -5.92
N ARG A 37 2.43 1.25 -5.52
CA ARG A 37 1.76 2.32 -6.26
C ARG A 37 2.80 3.36 -6.70
N HIS A 38 2.56 3.99 -7.86
CA HIS A 38 3.49 4.95 -8.45
C HIS A 38 2.78 6.26 -8.82
N TYR A 39 1.78 6.66 -8.04
CA TYR A 39 1.00 7.87 -8.33
C TYR A 39 1.60 9.10 -7.64
N ASN A 40 1.79 10.18 -8.38
CA ASN A 40 2.25 11.46 -7.82
C ASN A 40 1.28 12.01 -6.75
N THR A 41 -0.01 11.70 -6.88
CA THR A 41 -1.03 12.06 -5.89
C THR A 41 -0.76 11.46 -4.52
N ASP A 42 -0.23 10.24 -4.44
CA ASP A 42 0.13 9.60 -3.18
C ASP A 42 1.26 10.36 -2.47
N ARG A 43 2.24 10.88 -3.23
CA ARG A 43 3.35 11.70 -2.70
C ARG A 43 2.85 12.98 -2.05
N ASN A 44 1.81 13.61 -2.60
CA ASN A 44 1.20 14.80 -2.02
C ASN A 44 0.50 14.48 -0.69
N VAL A 45 -0.15 13.32 -0.58
CA VAL A 45 -0.75 12.86 0.68
C VAL A 45 0.32 12.64 1.75
N PHE A 46 1.42 11.97 1.40
CA PHE A 46 2.53 11.74 2.33
C PHE A 46 3.21 13.04 2.77
N LYS A 47 3.38 13.98 1.82
CA LYS A 47 3.92 15.31 2.15
C LYS A 47 3.03 16.03 3.14
N ARG A 48 1.71 16.08 2.88
CA ARG A 48 0.76 16.73 3.79
C ARG A 48 0.78 16.09 5.18
N PHE A 49 0.81 14.76 5.26
CA PHE A 49 0.95 14.06 6.54
C PHE A 49 2.23 14.47 7.28
N ALA A 50 3.36 14.55 6.58
CA ALA A 50 4.61 14.97 7.19
C ALA A 50 4.57 16.42 7.67
N ASP A 51 3.97 17.33 6.89
CA ASP A 51 3.81 18.73 7.23
C ASP A 51 2.90 18.93 8.47
N GLU A 52 1.81 18.15 8.57
CA GLU A 52 0.84 18.25 9.67
C GLU A 52 1.30 17.58 10.97
N THR A 53 2.11 16.53 10.89
CA THR A 53 2.48 15.70 12.05
C THR A 53 3.92 15.83 12.51
N GLY A 54 4.80 16.38 11.66
CA GLY A 54 6.25 16.36 11.86
C GLY A 54 6.87 14.96 11.72
N ILE A 55 6.11 13.94 11.25
CA ILE A 55 6.58 12.57 11.06
C ILE A 55 7.04 12.41 9.61
N LYS A 56 8.30 12.07 9.40
CA LYS A 56 8.85 11.86 8.08
C LYS A 56 8.28 10.58 7.46
N VAL A 57 7.88 10.63 6.19
CA VAL A 57 7.51 9.43 5.43
C VAL A 57 8.68 8.97 4.57
N ARG A 58 9.17 7.76 4.81
CA ARG A 58 10.17 7.11 3.98
C ARG A 58 9.49 6.13 3.03
N LEU A 59 9.41 6.52 1.77
CA LEU A 59 8.76 5.75 0.73
C LEU A 59 9.75 4.81 0.04
N ILE A 60 9.38 3.52 -0.05
CA ILE A 60 10.10 2.48 -0.78
C ILE A 60 9.16 1.91 -1.82
N GLU A 61 9.45 2.19 -3.10
CA GLU A 61 8.60 1.82 -4.22
C GLU A 61 9.16 0.61 -4.96
N ALA A 62 8.32 -0.40 -5.19
CA ALA A 62 8.64 -1.56 -6.01
C ALA A 62 7.35 -2.23 -6.51
N ALA A 63 7.48 -3.25 -7.38
CA ALA A 63 6.33 -4.07 -7.76
C ALA A 63 5.69 -4.73 -6.54
N GLY A 64 4.36 -4.70 -6.44
CA GLY A 64 3.65 -5.19 -5.25
C GLY A 64 3.95 -6.65 -4.89
N ILE A 65 4.20 -7.51 -5.89
CA ILE A 65 4.64 -8.91 -5.65
C ILE A 65 6.02 -8.92 -4.98
N SER A 66 6.95 -8.11 -5.46
CA SER A 66 8.31 -8.02 -4.90
C SER A 66 8.30 -7.51 -3.45
N LEU A 67 7.38 -6.60 -3.13
CA LEU A 67 7.22 -6.10 -1.77
C LEU A 67 6.66 -7.18 -0.82
N ILE A 68 5.71 -7.98 -1.28
CA ILE A 68 5.17 -9.10 -0.50
C ILE A 68 6.28 -10.13 -0.23
N GLU A 69 7.05 -10.51 -1.25
CA GLU A 69 8.18 -11.44 -1.07
C GLU A 69 9.29 -10.86 -0.19
N ARG A 70 9.48 -9.55 -0.25
CA ARG A 70 10.39 -8.85 0.67
C ARG A 70 9.92 -8.95 2.12
N LEU A 71 8.64 -8.65 2.39
CA LEU A 71 8.06 -8.78 3.73
C LEU A 71 8.19 -10.20 4.28
N LYS A 72 7.93 -11.22 3.45
CA LYS A 72 8.10 -12.64 3.85
C LYS A 72 9.53 -12.95 4.28
N ARG A 73 10.52 -12.41 3.55
CA ARG A 73 11.94 -12.64 3.88
C ARG A 73 12.41 -11.87 5.11
N GLU A 74 11.89 -10.65 5.29
CA GLU A 74 12.20 -9.81 6.43
C GLU A 74 11.55 -10.36 7.72
N GLY A 75 10.36 -10.99 7.60
CA GLY A 75 9.63 -11.55 8.72
C GLY A 75 9.43 -10.52 9.84
N GLU A 76 9.65 -10.92 11.07
CA GLU A 76 9.55 -10.05 12.25
C GLU A 76 10.57 -8.90 12.27
N ASN A 77 11.63 -8.98 11.48
CA ASN A 77 12.61 -7.91 11.33
C ASN A 77 12.26 -6.91 10.22
N SER A 78 11.05 -6.98 9.67
CA SER A 78 10.62 -6.04 8.66
C SER A 78 10.66 -4.61 9.19
N GLN A 79 11.15 -3.71 8.35
CA GLN A 79 11.19 -2.29 8.65
C GLN A 79 9.98 -1.54 8.09
N ALA A 80 9.05 -2.24 7.45
CA ALA A 80 7.85 -1.62 6.91
C ALA A 80 6.83 -1.38 8.02
N ASP A 81 6.40 -0.13 8.20
CA ASP A 81 5.28 0.21 9.07
C ASP A 81 3.95 0.12 8.33
N VAL A 82 3.96 0.42 7.03
CA VAL A 82 2.78 0.40 6.17
C VAL A 82 3.11 -0.21 4.81
N ILE A 83 2.21 -1.04 4.29
CA ILE A 83 2.27 -1.50 2.90
C ILE A 83 1.08 -0.99 2.10
N LEU A 84 1.34 -0.39 0.92
CA LEU A 84 0.34 0.01 -0.05
C LEU A 84 0.39 -0.89 -1.27
N LEU A 85 -0.68 -1.62 -1.51
CA LEU A 85 -0.79 -2.52 -2.65
C LEU A 85 -1.89 -2.09 -3.61
N VAL A 86 -1.72 -2.44 -4.86
CA VAL A 86 -2.74 -2.28 -5.89
C VAL A 86 -3.55 -3.55 -5.96
N ASP A 87 -4.89 -3.42 -5.89
CA ASP A 87 -5.86 -4.48 -5.99
C ASP A 87 -6.08 -5.30 -4.70
N ALA A 88 -7.35 -5.58 -4.41
CA ALA A 88 -7.77 -6.28 -3.19
C ALA A 88 -7.17 -7.70 -3.09
N ALA A 89 -7.00 -8.40 -4.21
CA ALA A 89 -6.45 -9.76 -4.23
C ALA A 89 -5.03 -9.82 -3.62
N ARG A 90 -4.20 -8.80 -3.87
CA ARG A 90 -2.84 -8.77 -3.33
C ARG A 90 -2.80 -8.52 -1.83
N ILE A 91 -3.60 -7.57 -1.35
CA ILE A 91 -3.62 -7.26 0.08
C ILE A 91 -4.27 -8.40 0.87
N THR A 92 -5.31 -9.05 0.33
CA THR A 92 -5.92 -10.23 0.93
C THR A 92 -4.92 -11.39 1.00
N ASN A 93 -4.08 -11.57 -0.04
CA ASN A 93 -3.03 -12.60 -0.01
C ASN A 93 -1.97 -12.29 1.06
N ALA A 94 -1.56 -11.03 1.21
CA ALA A 94 -0.66 -10.61 2.27
C ALA A 94 -1.27 -10.88 3.67
N SER A 95 -2.56 -10.57 3.86
CA SER A 95 -3.30 -10.86 5.08
C SER A 95 -3.33 -12.37 5.39
N LYS A 96 -3.66 -13.20 4.41
CA LYS A 96 -3.67 -14.67 4.56
C LYS A 96 -2.30 -15.29 4.82
N SER A 97 -1.23 -14.57 4.53
CA SER A 97 0.16 -14.98 4.81
C SER A 97 0.69 -14.41 6.12
N ASP A 98 -0.18 -13.89 6.99
CA ASP A 98 0.13 -13.31 8.30
C ASP A 98 1.18 -12.19 8.27
N LEU A 99 1.23 -11.45 7.14
CA LEU A 99 2.15 -10.32 6.97
C LEU A 99 1.59 -8.99 7.51
N LEU A 100 0.33 -8.98 7.95
CA LEU A 100 -0.37 -7.79 8.39
C LEU A 100 -0.91 -8.00 9.79
N GLN A 101 -0.82 -6.98 10.62
CA GLN A 101 -1.44 -6.95 11.94
C GLN A 101 -2.74 -6.12 11.93
N PRO A 102 -3.71 -6.42 12.78
CA PRO A 102 -4.94 -5.65 12.88
C PRO A 102 -4.67 -4.26 13.46
N ILE A 103 -5.42 -3.27 12.95
CA ILE A 103 -5.42 -1.89 13.45
C ILE A 103 -6.81 -1.56 13.94
N ASP A 104 -6.92 -1.26 15.23
CA ASP A 104 -8.17 -0.76 15.81
C ASP A 104 -8.20 0.77 15.74
N SER A 105 -8.90 1.29 14.73
CA SER A 105 -9.06 2.73 14.50
C SER A 105 -10.52 3.05 14.23
N ILE A 106 -11.11 3.84 15.11
CA ILE A 106 -12.50 4.31 14.97
C ILE A 106 -12.65 5.14 13.69
N SER A 107 -11.68 6.01 13.39
CA SER A 107 -11.70 6.82 12.17
C SER A 107 -11.72 5.96 10.91
N LEU A 108 -10.82 4.98 10.80
CA LEU A 108 -10.79 4.07 9.65
C LEU A 108 -12.09 3.25 9.53
N LYS A 109 -12.67 2.83 10.65
CA LYS A 109 -13.94 2.09 10.65
C LYS A 109 -15.12 2.94 10.20
N ASN A 110 -15.12 4.23 10.50
CA ASN A 110 -16.16 5.17 10.09
C ASN A 110 -16.00 5.60 8.62
N ASP A 111 -14.76 5.81 8.17
CA ASP A 111 -14.47 6.36 6.86
C ASP A 111 -14.46 5.31 5.75
N VAL A 112 -14.16 4.04 6.09
CA VAL A 112 -14.07 2.94 5.12
C VAL A 112 -15.23 1.97 5.29
N PRO A 113 -16.12 1.81 4.30
CA PRO A 113 -17.22 0.84 4.33
C PRO A 113 -16.74 -0.58 4.64
N SER A 114 -17.61 -1.37 5.29
CA SER A 114 -17.27 -2.73 5.74
C SER A 114 -16.91 -3.69 4.61
N ASP A 115 -17.48 -3.51 3.42
CA ASP A 115 -17.17 -4.28 2.21
C ASP A 115 -15.84 -3.88 1.55
N LEU A 116 -15.21 -2.80 2.03
CA LEU A 116 -13.94 -2.27 1.52
C LEU A 116 -12.80 -2.37 2.55
N ARG A 117 -12.97 -3.19 3.58
CA ARG A 117 -11.93 -3.45 4.59
C ARG A 117 -11.92 -4.91 4.99
N ASP A 118 -10.84 -5.31 5.62
CA ASP A 118 -10.71 -6.66 6.16
C ASP A 118 -11.65 -6.86 7.37
N PRO A 119 -12.37 -8.00 7.47
CA PRO A 119 -13.19 -8.30 8.64
C PRO A 119 -12.41 -8.28 9.97
N GLU A 120 -11.13 -8.64 9.93
CA GLU A 120 -10.22 -8.62 11.08
C GLU A 120 -9.45 -7.30 11.21
N ASN A 121 -9.80 -6.27 10.42
CA ASN A 121 -9.15 -4.96 10.40
C ASN A 121 -7.66 -4.96 10.06
N LYS A 122 -7.18 -5.96 9.32
CA LYS A 122 -5.78 -6.06 8.88
C LYS A 122 -5.45 -5.16 7.68
N TRP A 123 -6.46 -4.75 6.90
CA TRP A 123 -6.29 -3.79 5.80
C TRP A 123 -7.55 -2.96 5.54
N TYR A 124 -7.36 -1.81 4.90
CA TYR A 124 -8.40 -0.86 4.52
C TYR A 124 -8.17 -0.37 3.10
N ALA A 125 -9.24 -0.26 2.29
CA ALA A 125 -9.15 0.32 0.95
C ALA A 125 -9.09 1.85 1.01
N LEU A 126 -8.13 2.44 0.32
CA LEU A 126 -8.00 3.90 0.24
C LEU A 126 -8.73 4.48 -0.96
N THR A 127 -8.84 3.71 -2.06
CA THR A 127 -9.43 4.18 -3.32
C THR A 127 -10.14 3.04 -4.04
N ARG A 128 -11.15 3.38 -4.83
CA ARG A 128 -11.80 2.47 -5.77
C ARG A 128 -11.49 2.87 -7.21
N ARG A 129 -11.44 1.90 -8.09
CA ARG A 129 -11.37 2.10 -9.53
C ARG A 129 -12.48 1.31 -10.20
N VAL A 130 -13.20 1.96 -11.08
CA VAL A 130 -14.19 1.30 -11.92
C VAL A 130 -13.51 0.78 -13.18
N ARG A 131 -13.76 -0.47 -13.52
CA ARG A 131 -13.33 -1.02 -14.81
C ARG A 131 -14.45 -0.79 -15.80
N VAL A 132 -14.11 -0.22 -16.94
CA VAL A 132 -15.05 0.11 -17.99
C VAL A 132 -14.60 -0.50 -19.32
N LEU A 133 -15.54 -0.72 -20.22
CA LEU A 133 -15.28 -1.02 -21.62
C LEU A 133 -15.02 0.29 -22.35
N VAL A 134 -13.96 0.33 -23.13
CA VAL A 134 -13.63 1.44 -24.01
C VAL A 134 -13.61 0.92 -25.45
N ALA A 135 -14.40 1.52 -26.31
CA ALA A 135 -14.52 1.11 -27.70
C ALA A 135 -14.30 2.27 -28.66
N ASN A 136 -13.70 1.97 -29.81
CA ASN A 136 -13.60 2.93 -30.91
C ASN A 136 -14.84 2.79 -31.81
N PRO A 137 -15.74 3.81 -31.87
CA PRO A 137 -16.98 3.72 -32.65
C PRO A 137 -16.76 3.63 -34.16
N LYS A 138 -15.53 3.93 -34.65
CA LYS A 138 -15.17 3.75 -36.05
C LYS A 138 -14.83 2.30 -36.42
N VAL A 139 -14.61 1.45 -35.42
CA VAL A 139 -14.16 0.05 -35.58
C VAL A 139 -15.26 -0.94 -35.20
N VAL A 140 -16.06 -0.60 -34.16
CA VAL A 140 -17.10 -1.46 -33.65
C VAL A 140 -18.38 -0.67 -33.40
N ASP A 141 -19.53 -1.35 -33.58
CA ASP A 141 -20.82 -0.78 -33.20
C ASP A 141 -20.98 -0.81 -31.69
N ILE A 142 -20.84 0.36 -31.05
CA ILE A 142 -20.92 0.54 -29.60
C ILE A 142 -22.29 0.18 -29.03
N ASN A 143 -23.37 0.22 -29.85
CA ASN A 143 -24.72 -0.12 -29.40
C ASN A 143 -24.87 -1.63 -29.11
N LYS A 144 -23.99 -2.46 -29.67
CA LYS A 144 -23.93 -3.89 -29.45
C LYS A 144 -23.10 -4.31 -28.23
N ILE A 145 -22.36 -3.38 -27.63
CA ILE A 145 -21.47 -3.65 -26.48
C ILE A 145 -22.05 -2.97 -25.25
N LYS A 146 -22.79 -3.72 -24.43
CA LYS A 146 -23.46 -3.24 -23.21
C LYS A 146 -22.76 -3.68 -21.94
N ASP A 147 -22.24 -4.90 -21.95
CA ASP A 147 -21.53 -5.45 -20.81
C ASP A 147 -20.31 -6.33 -21.25
N TYR A 148 -19.63 -6.90 -20.27
CA TYR A 148 -18.46 -7.75 -20.51
C TYR A 148 -18.78 -9.03 -21.25
N THR A 149 -20.03 -9.52 -21.21
CA THR A 149 -20.42 -10.76 -21.92
C THR A 149 -20.38 -10.59 -23.42
N ASP A 150 -20.66 -9.40 -23.92
CA ASP A 150 -20.67 -9.09 -25.34
C ASP A 150 -19.28 -9.19 -25.97
N LEU A 151 -18.20 -9.16 -25.17
CA LEU A 151 -16.84 -9.35 -25.67
C LEU A 151 -16.58 -10.74 -26.25
N ALA A 152 -17.46 -11.70 -26.01
CA ALA A 152 -17.41 -13.04 -26.59
C ALA A 152 -18.10 -13.14 -27.96
N ASP A 153 -18.77 -12.05 -28.44
CA ASP A 153 -19.43 -12.04 -29.75
C ASP A 153 -18.39 -12.21 -30.87
N PRO A 154 -18.55 -13.24 -31.77
CA PRO A 154 -17.60 -13.46 -32.86
C PRO A 154 -17.40 -12.30 -33.81
N SER A 155 -18.34 -11.36 -33.91
CA SER A 155 -18.20 -10.12 -34.71
C SER A 155 -17.08 -9.20 -34.22
N LEU A 156 -16.58 -9.43 -33.00
CA LEU A 156 -15.47 -8.70 -32.39
C LEU A 156 -14.10 -9.36 -32.64
N LYS A 157 -14.02 -10.38 -33.47
CA LYS A 157 -12.76 -11.06 -33.77
C LYS A 157 -11.68 -10.10 -34.27
N GLY A 158 -10.50 -10.13 -33.61
CA GLY A 158 -9.39 -9.24 -33.87
C GLY A 158 -9.60 -7.79 -33.42
N LYS A 159 -10.66 -7.51 -32.63
CA LYS A 159 -11.01 -6.15 -32.17
C LYS A 159 -11.00 -6.01 -30.67
N VAL A 160 -10.78 -7.09 -29.92
CA VAL A 160 -10.73 -7.09 -28.45
C VAL A 160 -9.27 -7.00 -28.00
N CYS A 161 -8.97 -6.01 -27.16
CA CYS A 161 -7.65 -5.82 -26.56
C CYS A 161 -7.72 -6.03 -25.05
N LEU A 162 -6.96 -6.97 -24.53
CA LEU A 162 -6.92 -7.33 -23.13
C LEU A 162 -5.49 -7.30 -22.59
N ARG A 163 -5.36 -7.09 -21.28
CA ARG A 163 -4.10 -7.33 -20.59
C ARG A 163 -3.82 -8.84 -20.52
N ASN A 164 -2.57 -9.21 -20.28
CA ASN A 164 -2.20 -10.61 -20.13
C ASN A 164 -2.87 -11.27 -18.89
N ARG A 165 -2.90 -12.60 -18.87
CA ARG A 165 -3.52 -13.40 -17.79
C ARG A 165 -2.94 -13.18 -16.39
N LYS A 166 -1.70 -12.69 -16.28
CA LYS A 166 -1.04 -12.40 -14.98
C LYS A 166 -1.49 -11.06 -14.40
N SER A 167 -2.24 -10.26 -15.17
CA SER A 167 -2.75 -8.97 -14.71
C SER A 167 -3.81 -9.20 -13.61
N PRO A 168 -3.64 -8.60 -12.42
CA PRO A 168 -4.65 -8.68 -11.36
C PRO A 168 -6.00 -8.13 -11.80
N TYR A 169 -6.02 -7.21 -12.77
CA TYR A 169 -7.25 -6.67 -13.33
C TYR A 169 -8.05 -7.71 -14.12
N ASN A 170 -7.39 -8.56 -14.90
CA ASN A 170 -8.09 -9.63 -15.61
C ASN A 170 -8.49 -10.74 -14.65
N GLN A 171 -7.65 -11.09 -13.68
CA GLN A 171 -7.97 -12.07 -12.67
C GLN A 171 -9.22 -11.66 -11.86
N SER A 172 -9.32 -10.41 -11.43
CA SER A 172 -10.51 -9.92 -10.71
C SER A 172 -11.74 -9.79 -11.61
N LEU A 173 -11.58 -9.53 -12.92
CA LEU A 173 -12.70 -9.57 -13.87
C LEU A 173 -13.25 -11.00 -13.98
N VAL A 174 -12.38 -11.98 -14.18
CA VAL A 174 -12.80 -13.39 -14.28
C VAL A 174 -13.43 -13.86 -12.98
N ALA A 175 -12.84 -13.55 -11.83
CA ALA A 175 -13.41 -13.87 -10.52
C ALA A 175 -14.81 -13.27 -10.34
N ASN A 176 -15.01 -12.02 -10.76
CA ASN A 176 -16.34 -11.39 -10.74
C ASN A 176 -17.36 -12.13 -11.64
N GLN A 177 -16.95 -12.57 -12.83
CA GLN A 177 -17.83 -13.35 -13.69
C GLN A 177 -18.18 -14.69 -13.06
N ILE A 178 -17.22 -15.37 -12.42
CA ILE A 178 -17.47 -16.64 -11.70
C ILE A 178 -18.51 -16.44 -10.60
N VAL A 179 -18.36 -15.42 -9.79
CA VAL A 179 -19.29 -15.12 -8.68
C VAL A 179 -20.70 -14.82 -9.18
N ASN A 180 -20.83 -14.09 -10.30
CA ASN A 180 -22.12 -13.64 -10.79
C ASN A 180 -22.80 -14.60 -11.77
N LYS A 181 -22.05 -15.41 -12.51
CA LYS A 181 -22.56 -16.26 -13.61
C LYS A 181 -22.21 -17.75 -13.46
N GLY A 182 -21.37 -18.09 -12.50
CA GLY A 182 -20.89 -19.45 -12.28
C GLY A 182 -19.75 -19.87 -13.23
N ASP A 183 -19.10 -20.96 -12.90
CA ASP A 183 -17.89 -21.46 -13.57
C ASP A 183 -18.11 -21.77 -15.06
N LYS A 184 -19.20 -22.49 -15.38
CA LYS A 184 -19.48 -22.93 -16.77
C LYS A 184 -19.68 -21.74 -17.69
N ALA A 185 -20.59 -20.84 -17.35
CA ALA A 185 -20.88 -19.65 -18.16
C ALA A 185 -19.66 -18.73 -18.29
N THR A 186 -18.87 -18.60 -17.23
CA THR A 186 -17.63 -17.84 -17.27
C THR A 186 -16.59 -18.47 -18.18
N LYS A 187 -16.45 -19.79 -18.16
CA LYS A 187 -15.55 -20.52 -19.07
C LYS A 187 -15.93 -20.33 -20.53
N ASP A 188 -17.22 -20.48 -20.85
CA ASP A 188 -17.75 -20.32 -22.21
C ASP A 188 -17.51 -18.88 -22.70
N TRP A 189 -17.84 -17.89 -21.90
CA TRP A 189 -17.53 -16.48 -22.16
C TRP A 189 -16.05 -16.21 -22.37
N LEU A 190 -15.18 -16.74 -21.49
CA LEU A 190 -13.73 -16.54 -21.57
C LEU A 190 -13.15 -17.12 -22.86
N ASN A 191 -13.61 -18.29 -23.28
CA ASN A 191 -13.19 -18.93 -24.54
C ASN A 191 -13.59 -18.06 -25.75
N GLY A 192 -14.84 -17.56 -25.79
CA GLY A 192 -15.30 -16.64 -26.83
C GLY A 192 -14.51 -15.34 -26.86
N MET A 193 -14.30 -14.72 -25.71
CA MET A 193 -13.54 -13.48 -25.60
C MET A 193 -12.07 -13.65 -26.03
N ILE A 194 -11.39 -14.74 -25.64
CA ILE A 194 -10.01 -15.02 -26.05
C ILE A 194 -9.91 -15.27 -27.56
N SER A 195 -10.92 -15.86 -28.17
CA SER A 195 -10.97 -16.06 -29.62
C SER A 195 -11.08 -14.75 -30.40
N ASN A 196 -11.44 -13.65 -29.74
CA ASN A 196 -11.61 -12.33 -30.32
C ASN A 196 -10.41 -11.38 -30.10
N VAL A 197 -9.38 -11.84 -29.34
CA VAL A 197 -8.16 -11.06 -29.05
C VAL A 197 -7.18 -11.08 -30.22
#